data_7d284c80fa1c0cd8ded6cfe8bab6f8e6
#
_entry.id   7d284c80fa1c0cd8ded6cfe8bab6f8e6
#
_cell.length_a   1.000
_cell.length_b   1.000
_cell.length_c   1.000
_cell.angle_alpha   90.00
_cell.angle_beta   90.00
_cell.angle_gamma   90.00
#
_symmetry.space_group_name_H-M   'P 1'
#
loop_
_entity.id
_entity.type
_entity.pdbx_description
1 polymer ?
#
loop_
_entity_poly.entity_id
_entity_poly.type
_entity_poly.pdbx_seq_one_letter_code
_entity_poly.pdbx_strand_id
1 'polypeptide(L)'
;MFNPKKYKSQSAVEFIILSSFMLLVIVSFFAIVGSRFLEARDESNRQISQDIAEYAYNEIELAKSMNDGYTRLFKISKRINGIGYSIQIIDNRELIVNYRDQEHVQLLPINVSGNINTGLNEIKKTNGVIYLRNVPT
;
A
#
# COMPACT_ATOMS: atom_id res chain seq x y z
N MET A 1 10.62 64.07 -32.07
CA MET A 1 9.67 64.28 -30.98
C MET A 1 9.41 62.94 -30.28
N PHE A 2 9.86 62.77 -29.04
CA PHE A 2 9.63 61.58 -28.25
C PHE A 2 8.17 61.47 -27.83
N ASN A 3 7.47 60.38 -28.19
CA ASN A 3 6.09 60.14 -27.77
C ASN A 3 6.09 59.14 -26.58
N PRO A 4 6.05 59.63 -25.33
CA PRO A 4 6.20 58.77 -24.15
C PRO A 4 5.01 57.80 -23.95
N LYS A 5 3.90 57.98 -24.64
CA LYS A 5 2.73 57.10 -24.53
C LYS A 5 2.93 55.73 -25.23
N LYS A 6 3.76 55.67 -26.26
CA LYS A 6 4.06 54.39 -26.97
C LYS A 6 4.88 53.43 -26.13
N TYR A 7 5.82 53.93 -25.33
CA TYR A 7 6.69 53.09 -24.51
C TYR A 7 5.97 52.46 -23.31
N LYS A 8 4.98 53.17 -22.73
CA LYS A 8 4.20 52.63 -21.60
C LYS A 8 3.28 51.47 -22.00
N SER A 9 2.71 51.48 -23.19
CA SER A 9 1.86 50.41 -23.66
C SER A 9 2.66 49.15 -24.06
N GLN A 10 3.85 49.35 -24.61
CA GLN A 10 4.73 48.23 -24.97
C GLN A 10 5.25 47.51 -23.71
N SER A 11 5.67 48.26 -22.70
CA SER A 11 6.11 47.66 -21.41
C SER A 11 4.98 46.90 -20.69
N ALA A 12 3.74 47.39 -20.77
CA ALA A 12 2.59 46.67 -20.19
C ALA A 12 2.31 45.36 -20.91
N VAL A 13 2.41 45.32 -22.24
CA VAL A 13 2.22 44.07 -23.02
C VAL A 13 3.34 43.06 -22.73
N GLU A 14 4.59 43.54 -22.68
CA GLU A 14 5.73 42.68 -22.31
C GLU A 14 5.56 42.08 -20.91
N PHE A 15 5.09 42.85 -19.94
CA PHE A 15 4.81 42.39 -18.59
C PHE A 15 3.71 41.31 -18.56
N ILE A 16 2.63 41.51 -19.30
CA ILE A 16 1.53 40.53 -19.39
C ILE A 16 2.01 39.23 -20.03
N ILE A 17 2.79 39.28 -21.10
CA ILE A 17 3.35 38.11 -21.75
C ILE A 17 4.28 37.34 -20.79
N LEU A 18 5.15 38.03 -20.11
CA LEU A 18 6.09 37.42 -19.15
C LEU A 18 5.34 36.80 -17.97
N SER A 19 4.35 37.53 -17.43
CA SER A 19 3.53 36.99 -16.32
C SER A 19 2.71 35.77 -16.73
N SER A 20 2.16 35.77 -17.94
CA SER A 20 1.41 34.61 -18.48
C SER A 20 2.33 33.41 -18.68
N PHE A 21 3.54 33.63 -19.17
CA PHE A 21 4.54 32.56 -19.33
C PHE A 21 4.95 31.98 -17.98
N MET A 22 5.23 32.84 -16.99
CA MET A 22 5.56 32.40 -15.63
C MET A 22 4.41 31.62 -14.98
N LEU A 23 3.16 32.06 -15.18
CA LEU A 23 1.99 31.32 -14.69
C LEU A 23 1.91 29.92 -15.30
N LEU A 24 2.15 29.80 -16.62
CA LEU A 24 2.13 28.53 -17.33
C LEU A 24 3.22 27.58 -16.80
N VAL A 25 4.42 28.09 -16.54
CA VAL A 25 5.52 27.31 -15.95
C VAL A 25 5.15 26.82 -14.55
N ILE A 26 4.57 27.68 -13.72
CA ILE A 26 4.13 27.32 -12.35
C ILE A 26 3.06 26.24 -12.38
N VAL A 27 2.04 26.40 -13.21
CA VAL A 27 0.95 25.39 -13.35
C VAL A 27 1.51 24.06 -13.83
N SER A 28 2.40 24.07 -14.81
CA SER A 28 3.05 22.86 -15.33
C SER A 28 3.88 22.16 -14.25
N PHE A 29 4.60 22.93 -13.45
CA PHE A 29 5.37 22.40 -12.32
C PHE A 29 4.48 21.70 -11.29
N PHE A 30 3.37 22.35 -10.88
CA PHE A 30 2.43 21.72 -9.94
C PHE A 30 1.76 20.48 -10.50
N ALA A 31 1.47 20.43 -11.79
CA ALA A 31 0.92 19.24 -12.42
C ALA A 31 1.90 18.05 -12.34
N ILE A 32 3.19 18.27 -12.61
CA ILE A 32 4.22 17.25 -12.53
C ILE A 32 4.44 16.79 -11.08
N VAL A 33 4.56 17.72 -10.15
CA VAL A 33 4.75 17.40 -8.72
C VAL A 33 3.55 16.63 -8.18
N GLY A 34 2.33 17.02 -8.54
CA GLY A 34 1.10 16.36 -8.13
C GLY A 34 1.04 14.90 -8.60
N SER A 35 1.40 14.63 -9.86
CA SER A 35 1.42 13.26 -10.38
C SER A 35 2.46 12.38 -9.68
N ARG A 36 3.64 12.90 -9.39
CA ARG A 36 4.68 12.18 -8.65
C ARG A 36 4.28 11.86 -7.22
N PHE A 37 3.56 12.76 -6.58
CA PHE A 37 3.07 12.53 -5.23
C PHE A 37 2.03 11.39 -5.17
N LEU A 38 1.13 11.32 -6.15
CA LEU A 38 0.15 10.23 -6.25
C LEU A 38 0.83 8.88 -6.51
N GLU A 39 1.76 8.81 -7.45
CA GLU A 39 2.54 7.60 -7.72
C GLU A 39 3.29 7.10 -6.46
N ALA A 40 3.91 8.01 -5.71
CA ALA A 40 4.61 7.66 -4.48
C ALA A 40 3.68 7.11 -3.39
N ARG A 41 2.45 7.63 -3.30
CA ARG A 41 1.43 7.10 -2.37
C ARG A 41 0.97 5.71 -2.75
N ASP A 42 0.71 5.47 -4.03
CA ASP A 42 0.27 4.16 -4.52
C ASP A 42 1.36 3.10 -4.31
N GLU A 43 2.60 3.44 -4.59
CA GLU A 43 3.75 2.56 -4.33
C GLU A 43 3.90 2.25 -2.83
N SER A 44 3.75 3.26 -1.96
CA SER A 44 3.79 3.06 -0.51
C SER A 44 2.66 2.15 -0.02
N ASN A 45 1.44 2.32 -0.53
CA ASN A 45 0.30 1.46 -0.18
C ASN A 45 0.51 0.02 -0.65
N ARG A 46 1.07 -0.16 -1.85
CA ARG A 46 1.43 -1.47 -2.38
C ARG A 46 2.48 -2.16 -1.52
N GLN A 47 3.54 -1.45 -1.13
CA GLN A 47 4.57 -1.96 -0.25
C GLN A 47 4.01 -2.42 1.10
N ILE A 48 3.12 -1.65 1.70
CA ILE A 48 2.45 -2.01 2.96
C ILE A 48 1.64 -3.29 2.81
N SER A 49 0.88 -3.46 1.74
CA SER A 49 0.11 -4.69 1.51
C SER A 49 1.01 -5.92 1.32
N GLN A 50 2.15 -5.75 0.66
CA GLN A 50 3.17 -6.80 0.51
C GLN A 50 3.80 -7.17 1.85
N ASP A 51 4.18 -6.19 2.67
CA ASP A 51 4.81 -6.41 3.97
C ASP A 51 3.88 -7.17 4.93
N ILE A 52 2.58 -6.87 4.91
CA ILE A 52 1.56 -7.60 5.68
C ILE A 52 1.47 -9.04 5.21
N ALA A 53 1.40 -9.26 3.90
CA ALA A 53 1.32 -10.60 3.32
C ALA A 53 2.58 -11.41 3.62
N GLU A 54 3.75 -10.80 3.51
CA GLU A 54 5.03 -11.45 3.82
C GLU A 54 5.13 -11.85 5.29
N TYR A 55 4.68 -11.00 6.20
CA TYR A 55 4.64 -11.35 7.63
C TYR A 55 3.80 -12.61 7.87
N ALA A 56 2.59 -12.67 7.36
CA ALA A 56 1.73 -13.84 7.50
C ALA A 56 2.29 -15.08 6.77
N TYR A 57 2.85 -14.90 5.59
CA TYR A 57 3.54 -15.94 4.85
C TYR A 57 4.68 -16.56 5.66
N ASN A 58 5.51 -15.75 6.28
CA ASN A 58 6.65 -16.21 7.08
C ASN A 58 6.20 -17.01 8.31
N GLU A 59 5.08 -16.65 8.95
CA GLU A 59 4.51 -17.46 10.04
C GLU A 59 4.05 -18.84 9.56
N ILE A 60 3.47 -18.92 8.37
CA ILE A 60 3.06 -20.20 7.75
C ILE A 60 4.27 -21.02 7.30
N GLU A 61 5.27 -20.39 6.70
CA GLU A 61 6.53 -21.05 6.30
C GLU A 61 7.26 -21.63 7.52
N LEU A 62 7.29 -20.87 8.62
CA LEU A 62 7.86 -21.35 9.88
C LEU A 62 7.11 -22.59 10.39
N ALA A 63 5.78 -22.56 10.43
CA ALA A 63 4.98 -23.69 10.87
C ALA A 63 5.16 -24.91 9.95
N LYS A 64 5.32 -24.70 8.64
CA LYS A 64 5.61 -25.75 7.68
C LYS A 64 6.93 -26.47 8.01
N SER A 65 7.95 -25.74 8.42
CA SER A 65 9.27 -26.28 8.76
C SER A 65 9.33 -27.00 10.10
N MET A 66 8.35 -26.78 10.99
CA MET A 66 8.29 -27.37 12.31
C MET A 66 7.68 -28.77 12.29
N ASN A 67 7.89 -29.53 13.38
CA ASN A 67 7.30 -30.85 13.58
C ASN A 67 5.80 -30.77 13.95
N ASP A 68 5.10 -31.86 13.78
CA ASP A 68 3.71 -32.00 14.25
C ASP A 68 3.61 -31.72 15.76
N GLY A 69 2.52 -31.07 16.15
CA GLY A 69 2.32 -30.56 17.51
C GLY A 69 2.76 -29.11 17.71
N TYR A 70 3.41 -28.50 16.74
CA TYR A 70 3.74 -27.08 16.78
C TYR A 70 2.48 -26.23 16.90
N THR A 71 2.49 -25.30 17.86
CA THR A 71 1.40 -24.34 18.06
C THR A 71 2.01 -22.99 18.43
N ARG A 72 1.55 -21.94 17.77
CA ARG A 72 1.99 -20.57 18.02
C ARG A 72 0.84 -19.59 17.89
N LEU A 73 0.85 -18.58 18.77
CA LEU A 73 0.02 -17.41 18.65
C LEU A 73 0.83 -16.28 18.01
N PHE A 74 0.24 -15.60 17.03
CA PHE A 74 0.84 -14.43 16.41
C PHE A 74 -0.23 -13.36 16.17
N LYS A 75 0.20 -12.11 16.17
CA LYS A 75 -0.71 -10.97 16.06
C LYS A 75 -0.48 -10.22 14.78
N ILE A 76 -1.57 -10.02 14.03
CA ILE A 76 -1.60 -9.13 12.88
C ILE A 76 -2.25 -7.81 13.32
N SER A 77 -1.55 -6.70 13.12
CA SER A 77 -2.05 -5.38 13.52
C SER A 77 -3.40 -5.09 12.89
N LYS A 78 -4.34 -4.56 13.67
CA LYS A 78 -5.68 -4.21 13.17
C LYS A 78 -5.65 -2.99 12.24
N ARG A 79 -4.64 -2.13 12.41
CA ARG A 79 -4.47 -0.91 11.63
C ARG A 79 -2.99 -0.64 11.37
N ILE A 80 -2.68 -0.11 10.20
CA ILE A 80 -1.37 0.42 9.85
C ILE A 80 -1.56 1.87 9.43
N ASN A 81 -0.77 2.77 10.01
CA ASN A 81 -0.92 4.23 9.81
C ASN A 81 -2.35 4.73 10.08
N GLY A 82 -3.03 4.17 11.09
CA GLY A 82 -4.40 4.52 11.44
C GLY A 82 -5.48 3.94 10.52
N ILE A 83 -5.10 3.17 9.49
CA ILE A 83 -5.99 2.64 8.46
C ILE A 83 -6.20 1.14 8.69
N GLY A 84 -7.47 0.73 8.71
CA GLY A 84 -7.87 -0.66 8.72
C GLY A 84 -7.65 -1.31 7.35
N TYR A 85 -7.45 -2.61 7.36
CA TYR A 85 -7.28 -3.42 6.17
C TYR A 85 -7.87 -4.81 6.40
N SER A 86 -7.98 -5.59 5.33
CA SER A 86 -8.42 -6.98 5.41
C SER A 86 -7.31 -7.93 4.97
N ILE A 87 -7.28 -9.08 5.62
CA ILE A 87 -6.42 -10.20 5.27
C ILE A 87 -7.24 -11.48 5.36
N GLN A 88 -7.13 -12.35 4.35
CA GLN A 88 -7.87 -13.60 4.29
C GLN A 88 -7.14 -14.62 3.43
N ILE A 89 -7.50 -15.90 3.60
CA ILE A 89 -7.02 -16.99 2.77
C ILE A 89 -8.20 -17.52 1.95
N ILE A 90 -8.00 -17.62 0.64
CA ILE A 90 -8.97 -18.17 -0.31
C ILE A 90 -8.42 -19.48 -0.86
N ASP A 91 -9.32 -20.44 -1.09
CA ASP A 91 -9.01 -21.76 -1.66
C ASP A 91 -7.87 -22.49 -0.93
N ASN A 92 -7.72 -22.24 0.37
CA ASN A 92 -6.71 -22.83 1.25
C ASN A 92 -5.26 -22.56 0.83
N ARG A 93 -5.01 -21.68 -0.13
CA ARG A 93 -3.68 -21.47 -0.71
C ARG A 93 -3.35 -20.04 -1.12
N GLU A 94 -4.33 -19.18 -1.29
CA GLU A 94 -4.12 -17.79 -1.70
C GLU A 94 -4.32 -16.86 -0.51
N LEU A 95 -3.25 -16.19 -0.10
CA LEU A 95 -3.28 -15.15 0.91
C LEU A 95 -3.55 -13.82 0.23
N ILE A 96 -4.65 -13.17 0.58
CA ILE A 96 -5.06 -11.89 0.00
C ILE A 96 -5.04 -10.81 1.09
N VAL A 97 -4.38 -9.72 0.79
CA VAL A 97 -4.33 -8.52 1.63
C VAL A 97 -4.89 -7.34 0.84
N ASN A 98 -5.90 -6.70 1.38
CA ASN A 98 -6.47 -5.47 0.83
C ASN A 98 -6.18 -4.29 1.76
N TYR A 99 -5.31 -3.40 1.32
CA TYR A 99 -4.95 -2.17 2.02
C TYR A 99 -5.26 -0.95 1.15
N ARG A 100 -6.25 -0.14 1.56
CA ARG A 100 -6.79 0.94 0.73
C ARG A 100 -7.25 0.40 -0.64
N ASP A 101 -6.74 0.99 -1.73
CA ASP A 101 -7.05 0.61 -3.11
C ASP A 101 -6.09 -0.43 -3.69
N GLN A 102 -5.22 -1.02 -2.84
CA GLN A 102 -4.22 -2.00 -3.26
C GLN A 102 -4.58 -3.39 -2.75
N GLU A 103 -4.67 -4.33 -3.67
CA GLU A 103 -4.79 -5.76 -3.39
C GLU A 103 -3.47 -6.45 -3.67
N HIS A 104 -3.01 -7.25 -2.72
CA HIS A 104 -1.85 -8.11 -2.89
C HIS A 104 -2.24 -9.56 -2.67
N VAL A 105 -1.93 -10.41 -3.64
CA VAL A 105 -2.18 -11.86 -3.60
C VAL A 105 -0.85 -12.59 -3.54
N GLN A 106 -0.70 -13.47 -2.55
CA GLN A 106 0.50 -14.30 -2.40
C GLN A 106 0.12 -15.76 -2.25
N LEU A 107 0.70 -16.61 -3.09
CA LEU A 107 0.54 -18.04 -2.97
C LEU A 107 1.28 -18.57 -1.74
N LEU A 108 0.59 -19.36 -0.94
CA LEU A 108 1.17 -20.04 0.22
C LEU A 108 2.02 -21.25 -0.19
N PRO A 109 3.06 -21.56 0.59
CA PRO A 109 3.98 -22.67 0.28
C PRO A 109 3.36 -24.04 0.48
N ILE A 110 2.23 -24.11 1.17
CA ILE A 110 1.47 -25.32 1.47
C ILE A 110 -0.01 -24.95 1.62
N ASN A 111 -0.89 -25.91 1.35
CA ASN A 111 -2.30 -25.75 1.65
C ASN A 111 -2.51 -25.65 3.16
N VAL A 112 -3.33 -24.70 3.59
CA VAL A 112 -3.70 -24.49 4.99
C VAL A 112 -5.19 -24.72 5.19
N SER A 113 -5.58 -25.09 6.38
CA SER A 113 -6.98 -25.24 6.77
C SER A 113 -7.37 -24.11 7.71
N GLY A 114 -8.50 -23.49 7.45
CA GLY A 114 -8.99 -22.36 8.24
C GLY A 114 -8.67 -21.03 7.59
N ASN A 115 -8.77 -19.95 8.35
CA ASN A 115 -8.60 -18.59 7.85
C ASN A 115 -7.82 -17.73 8.84
N ILE A 116 -7.30 -16.63 8.33
CA ILE A 116 -6.52 -15.61 9.05
C ILE A 116 -7.30 -14.30 9.05
N ASN A 117 -7.13 -13.50 10.08
CA ASN A 117 -7.71 -12.17 10.15
C ASN A 117 -6.79 -11.22 10.92
N THR A 118 -7.10 -9.94 10.92
CA THR A 118 -6.44 -8.98 11.80
C THR A 118 -6.72 -9.31 13.27
N GLY A 119 -5.76 -9.01 14.14
CA GLY A 119 -5.81 -9.35 15.55
C GLY A 119 -4.99 -10.60 15.88
N LEU A 120 -5.40 -11.33 16.90
CA LEU A 120 -4.70 -12.52 17.37
C LEU A 120 -5.10 -13.75 16.54
N ASN A 121 -4.11 -14.48 16.05
CA ASN A 121 -4.29 -15.70 15.30
C ASN A 121 -3.49 -16.84 15.96
N GLU A 122 -4.00 -18.04 15.82
CA GLU A 122 -3.33 -19.26 16.23
C GLU A 122 -2.98 -20.10 14.99
N ILE A 123 -1.75 -20.53 14.91
CA ILE A 123 -1.27 -21.47 13.92
C ILE A 123 -0.89 -22.79 14.60
N LYS A 124 -1.35 -23.90 14.06
CA LYS A 124 -1.08 -25.22 14.60
C LYS A 124 -0.76 -26.19 13.47
N LYS A 125 0.23 -27.05 13.66
CA LYS A 125 0.53 -28.15 12.75
C LYS A 125 0.16 -29.50 13.38
N THR A 126 -0.66 -30.25 12.67
CA THR A 126 -1.11 -31.58 13.10
C THR A 126 -1.18 -32.51 11.89
N ASN A 127 -0.52 -33.66 11.96
CA ASN A 127 -0.47 -34.66 10.88
C ASN A 127 -0.05 -34.04 9.52
N GLY A 128 0.91 -33.16 9.52
CA GLY A 128 1.39 -32.47 8.30
C GLY A 128 0.48 -31.37 7.77
N VAL A 129 -0.67 -31.12 8.38
CA VAL A 129 -1.62 -30.08 7.99
C VAL A 129 -1.47 -28.87 8.90
N ILE A 130 -1.46 -27.68 8.29
CA ILE A 130 -1.43 -26.40 9.01
C ILE A 130 -2.86 -25.88 9.17
N TYR A 131 -3.23 -25.65 10.42
CA TYR A 131 -4.51 -25.07 10.81
C TYR A 131 -4.31 -23.62 11.25
N LEU A 132 -5.14 -22.74 10.74
CA LEU A 132 -5.20 -21.34 11.12
C LEU A 132 -6.54 -21.00 11.72
N ARG A 133 -6.53 -20.24 12.81
CA ARG A 133 -7.73 -19.79 13.50
C ARG A 133 -7.53 -18.37 14.01
N ASN A 134 -8.48 -17.51 13.76
CA ASN A 134 -8.54 -16.22 14.44
C ASN A 134 -9.06 -16.41 15.87
N VAL A 135 -8.36 -15.84 16.84
CA VAL A 135 -8.73 -15.90 18.25
C VAL A 135 -9.44 -14.59 18.61
N PRO A 136 -10.72 -14.62 18.96
CA PRO A 136 -11.42 -13.39 19.37
C PRO A 136 -10.77 -12.83 20.65
N THR A 137 -10.54 -11.52 20.63
CA THR A 137 -9.98 -10.74 21.75
C THR A 137 -11.03 -9.83 22.34
#